data_3973000dff1a62897c4893d672676af6
#
_entry.id   3973000dff1a62897c4893d672676af6
#
_cell.length_a   1.000
_cell.length_b   1.000
_cell.length_c   1.000
_cell.angle_alpha   90.00
_cell.angle_beta   90.00
_cell.angle_gamma   90.00
#
_symmetry.space_group_name_H-M   'P 1'
#
loop_
_entity.id
_entity.type
_entity.pdbx_description
1 polymer ?
#
loop_
_entity_poly.entity_id
_entity_poly.type
_entity_poly.pdbx_seq_one_letter_code
_entity_poly.pdbx_strand_id
1 'polypeptide(L)'
;KLPKELPETGGIIGGTNGNIITYWIDEVQKTKQSMCSYVPDTDKMNSIIEKWFNEGIEFLGIFHTHYYGVKTLSDADKDYMRRIMNSMPESIKILYFPVFVFPNNEMVLYAIKYQTMEIMLCNYYII
;
A
#
# COMPACT_ATOMS: atom_id res chain seq x y z
N LYS A 1 -21.03 -18.13 8.21
CA LYS A 1 -20.85 -16.90 8.96
C LYS A 1 -19.44 -16.37 8.81
N LEU A 2 -19.32 -15.10 8.54
CA LEU A 2 -18.01 -14.50 8.36
C LEU A 2 -17.26 -14.44 9.67
N PRO A 3 -15.95 -14.55 9.62
CA PRO A 3 -15.14 -14.28 10.78
C PRO A 3 -15.45 -12.89 11.29
N LYS A 4 -15.35 -12.71 12.58
CA LYS A 4 -15.68 -11.47 13.13
C LYS A 4 -14.85 -10.40 12.60
N GLU A 5 -13.67 -10.40 12.76
CA GLU A 5 -12.84 -9.30 12.37
C GLU A 5 -11.51 -9.81 11.95
N LEU A 6 -11.26 -9.74 10.67
CA LEU A 6 -9.97 -10.09 10.16
C LEU A 6 -9.12 -8.84 10.18
N PRO A 7 -7.93 -8.92 10.78
CA PRO A 7 -7.05 -7.76 10.73
C PRO A 7 -6.65 -7.48 9.29
N GLU A 8 -6.57 -6.22 8.93
CA GLU A 8 -6.06 -5.86 7.63
C GLU A 8 -4.58 -6.13 7.61
N THR A 9 -4.09 -6.54 6.46
CA THR A 9 -2.67 -6.75 6.26
C THR A 9 -2.20 -5.84 5.15
N GLY A 10 -0.91 -5.70 5.05
CA GLY A 10 -0.34 -4.86 4.02
C GLY A 10 1.12 -5.11 3.83
N GLY A 11 1.74 -4.25 3.06
CA GLY A 11 3.15 -4.33 2.76
C GLY A 11 3.53 -3.29 1.74
N ILE A 12 4.65 -3.51 1.07
CA ILE A 12 5.15 -2.56 0.09
C ILE A 12 5.31 -3.24 -1.25
N ILE A 13 5.25 -2.43 -2.31
CA ILE A 13 5.45 -2.91 -3.67
C ILE A 13 6.63 -2.19 -4.27
N GLY A 14 7.36 -2.90 -5.10
CA GLY A 14 8.52 -2.36 -5.78
C GLY A 14 8.56 -2.79 -7.22
N GLY A 15 9.33 -2.07 -8.02
CA GLY A 15 9.45 -2.40 -9.42
C GLY A 15 10.33 -1.44 -10.17
N THR A 16 10.11 -1.38 -11.49
CA THR A 16 10.86 -0.49 -12.36
C THR A 16 9.91 0.12 -13.37
N ASN A 17 10.13 1.40 -13.68
CA ASN A 17 9.35 2.11 -14.70
C ASN A 17 7.84 1.97 -14.51
N GLY A 18 7.40 2.00 -13.26
CA GLY A 18 5.97 1.90 -12.96
C GLY A 18 5.40 0.50 -13.02
N ASN A 19 6.23 -0.51 -13.31
CA ASN A 19 5.77 -1.89 -13.35
C ASN A 19 6.09 -2.55 -12.01
N ILE A 20 5.07 -3.11 -11.37
CA ILE A 20 5.25 -3.81 -10.10
C ILE A 20 5.85 -5.18 -10.41
N ILE A 21 7.01 -5.46 -9.84
CA ILE A 21 7.69 -6.74 -10.06
C ILE A 21 7.94 -7.51 -8.77
N THR A 22 7.78 -6.88 -7.62
CA THR A 22 8.01 -7.56 -6.36
C THR A 22 7.19 -6.90 -5.25
N TYR A 23 7.08 -7.60 -4.14
CA TYR A 23 6.37 -7.07 -2.98
C TYR A 23 6.96 -7.67 -1.71
N TRP A 24 6.64 -7.05 -0.58
CA TRP A 24 6.99 -7.57 0.73
C TRP A 24 5.75 -7.45 1.61
N ILE A 25 5.43 -8.52 2.31
CA ILE A 25 4.27 -8.56 3.19
C ILE A 25 4.72 -8.28 4.61
N ASP A 26 4.00 -7.39 5.27
CA ASP A 26 4.29 -7.04 6.65
C ASP A 26 3.68 -8.09 7.57
N GLU A 27 4.48 -9.07 7.93
CA GLU A 27 4.02 -10.19 8.74
C GLU A 27 3.75 -9.80 10.19
N VAL A 28 4.33 -8.71 10.63
CA VAL A 28 4.17 -8.28 12.02
C VAL A 28 2.73 -7.95 12.34
N GLN A 29 1.99 -7.46 11.36
CA GLN A 29 0.60 -7.09 11.56
C GLN A 29 -0.27 -8.23 12.06
N LYS A 30 0.11 -9.45 11.77
CA LYS A 30 -0.70 -10.60 12.17
C LYS A 30 -0.80 -10.74 13.66
N THR A 31 0.11 -10.15 14.41
CA THR A 31 0.11 -10.28 15.86
C THR A 31 -0.50 -9.08 16.56
N LYS A 32 -0.90 -8.07 15.80
CA LYS A 32 -1.47 -6.87 16.40
C LYS A 32 -2.93 -7.06 16.74
N GLN A 33 -3.38 -6.26 17.66
CA GLN A 33 -4.77 -6.28 18.06
C GLN A 33 -5.65 -5.38 17.22
N SER A 34 -5.08 -4.67 16.31
CA SER A 34 -5.83 -3.77 15.48
C SER A 34 -6.91 -4.54 14.73
N MET A 35 -8.11 -4.12 14.85
CA MET A 35 -9.21 -4.84 14.29
C MET A 35 -9.45 -4.50 12.86
N CYS A 36 -9.34 -3.27 12.52
CA CYS A 36 -9.87 -2.79 11.26
C CYS A 36 -8.87 -2.04 10.42
N SER A 37 -7.69 -1.78 10.93
CA SER A 37 -6.73 -0.93 10.22
C SER A 37 -5.38 -1.59 10.13
N TYR A 38 -4.74 -1.41 8.99
CA TYR A 38 -3.37 -1.83 8.82
C TYR A 38 -2.46 -0.76 9.43
N VAL A 39 -1.58 -1.18 10.32
CA VAL A 39 -0.59 -0.30 10.93
C VAL A 39 0.79 -0.77 10.47
N PRO A 40 1.47 -0.01 9.63
CA PRO A 40 2.74 -0.47 9.06
C PRO A 40 3.87 -0.51 10.07
N ASP A 41 4.75 -1.46 9.85
CA ASP A 41 6.03 -1.52 10.56
C ASP A 41 7.03 -0.71 9.73
N THR A 42 7.14 0.57 10.02
CA THR A 42 7.92 1.48 9.19
C THR A 42 9.41 1.18 9.20
N ASP A 43 9.94 0.68 10.31
CA ASP A 43 11.35 0.36 10.37
C ASP A 43 11.69 -0.79 9.43
N LYS A 44 10.86 -1.84 9.43
CA LYS A 44 11.07 -2.96 8.53
C LYS A 44 10.86 -2.55 7.08
N MET A 45 9.85 -1.74 6.83
CA MET A 45 9.61 -1.24 5.47
C MET A 45 10.81 -0.48 4.95
N ASN A 46 11.36 0.42 5.76
CA ASN A 46 12.51 1.20 5.34
C ASN A 46 13.72 0.31 5.04
N SER A 47 13.92 -0.73 5.82
CA SER A 47 15.02 -1.67 5.57
C SER A 47 14.85 -2.38 4.23
N ILE A 48 13.63 -2.78 3.91
CA ILE A 48 13.35 -3.46 2.64
C ILE A 48 13.50 -2.48 1.47
N ILE A 49 13.03 -1.26 1.64
CA ILE A 49 13.15 -0.23 0.59
C ILE A 49 14.60 0.03 0.28
N GLU A 50 15.44 0.11 1.31
CA GLU A 50 16.87 0.32 1.12
C GLU A 50 17.53 -0.85 0.39
N LYS A 51 17.16 -2.07 0.78
CA LYS A 51 17.66 -3.26 0.10
C LYS A 51 17.27 -3.25 -1.37
N TRP A 52 16.03 -2.93 -1.66
CA TRP A 52 15.56 -2.85 -3.04
C TRP A 52 16.31 -1.79 -3.83
N PHE A 53 16.53 -0.64 -3.22
CA PHE A 53 17.26 0.44 -3.89
C PHE A 53 18.64 -0.06 -4.33
N ASN A 54 19.32 -0.80 -3.47
CA ASN A 54 20.63 -1.34 -3.79
C ASN A 54 20.58 -2.41 -4.88
N GLU A 55 19.40 -2.98 -5.12
CA GLU A 55 19.20 -3.98 -6.16
C GLU A 55 18.59 -3.40 -7.44
N GLY A 56 18.43 -2.08 -7.50
CA GLY A 56 17.85 -1.44 -8.67
C GLY A 56 16.34 -1.47 -8.71
N ILE A 57 15.70 -1.76 -7.59
CA ILE A 57 14.24 -1.83 -7.50
C ILE A 57 13.74 -0.56 -6.83
N GLU A 58 12.79 0.12 -7.46
CA GLU A 58 12.21 1.33 -6.92
C GLU A 58 11.05 1.01 -6.00
N PHE A 59 10.92 1.78 -4.94
CA PHE A 59 9.74 1.72 -4.08
C PHE A 59 8.58 2.38 -4.81
N LEU A 60 7.50 1.65 -5.03
CA LEU A 60 6.37 2.16 -5.79
C LEU A 60 5.16 2.48 -4.95
N GLY A 61 5.07 1.95 -3.75
CA GLY A 61 3.94 2.27 -2.90
C GLY A 61 3.68 1.22 -1.84
N ILE A 62 2.51 1.33 -1.25
CA ILE A 62 2.09 0.49 -0.13
C ILE A 62 0.73 -0.10 -0.47
N PHE A 63 0.58 -1.40 -0.26
CA PHE A 63 -0.70 -2.06 -0.46
C PHE A 63 -1.28 -2.44 0.90
N HIS A 64 -2.59 -2.58 0.93
CA HIS A 64 -3.24 -3.17 2.09
C HIS A 64 -4.51 -3.88 1.65
N THR A 65 -5.09 -4.63 2.57
CA THR A 65 -6.26 -5.43 2.28
C THR A 65 -7.48 -4.83 2.95
N HIS A 66 -8.62 -4.94 2.26
CA HIS A 66 -9.92 -4.64 2.84
C HIS A 66 -10.77 -5.89 2.78
N TYR A 67 -11.66 -6.06 3.74
CA TYR A 67 -12.52 -7.23 3.80
C TYR A 67 -13.96 -6.81 3.61
N TYR A 68 -14.79 -7.81 3.36
CA TYR A 68 -16.24 -7.63 3.24
C TYR A 68 -16.62 -6.72 2.08
N GLY A 69 -15.81 -6.72 1.03
CA GLY A 69 -16.13 -5.98 -0.19
C GLY A 69 -15.96 -4.48 -0.13
N VAL A 70 -15.29 -3.97 0.90
CA VAL A 70 -15.09 -2.51 1.03
C VAL A 70 -14.05 -2.05 0.04
N LYS A 71 -14.45 -1.23 -0.92
CA LYS A 71 -13.57 -0.77 -2.00
C LYS A 71 -13.08 0.66 -1.82
N THR A 72 -13.70 1.41 -0.93
CA THR A 72 -13.37 2.82 -0.77
C THR A 72 -12.31 3.01 0.31
N LEU A 73 -11.59 4.10 0.21
CA LEU A 73 -10.60 4.46 1.21
C LEU A 73 -11.28 5.17 2.37
N SER A 74 -10.87 4.85 3.59
CA SER A 74 -11.32 5.60 4.75
C SER A 74 -10.56 6.92 4.83
N ASP A 75 -11.03 7.83 5.67
CA ASP A 75 -10.31 9.07 5.89
C ASP A 75 -8.93 8.81 6.48
N ALA A 76 -8.83 7.80 7.33
CA ALA A 76 -7.54 7.41 7.91
C ALA A 76 -6.59 6.90 6.84
N ASP A 77 -7.09 6.13 5.86
CA ASP A 77 -6.29 5.67 4.74
C ASP A 77 -5.74 6.86 3.94
N LYS A 78 -6.60 7.82 3.67
CA LYS A 78 -6.20 8.99 2.89
C LYS A 78 -5.16 9.83 3.62
N ASP A 79 -5.36 10.01 4.91
CA ASP A 79 -4.40 10.75 5.73
C ASP A 79 -3.05 10.04 5.75
N TYR A 80 -3.07 8.73 5.85
CA TYR A 80 -1.85 7.94 5.84
C TYR A 80 -1.13 8.10 4.50
N MET A 81 -1.86 8.00 3.40
CA MET A 81 -1.27 8.16 2.05
C MET A 81 -0.59 9.52 1.93
N ARG A 82 -1.25 10.57 2.41
CA ARG A 82 -0.68 11.92 2.33
C ARG A 82 0.55 12.08 3.18
N ARG A 83 0.56 11.46 4.37
CA ARG A 83 1.74 11.53 5.23
C ARG A 83 2.93 10.82 4.62
N ILE A 84 2.69 9.65 4.02
CA ILE A 84 3.76 8.90 3.36
C ILE A 84 4.30 9.71 2.19
N MET A 85 3.43 10.25 1.34
CA MET A 85 3.86 11.03 0.20
C MET A 85 4.65 12.26 0.63
N ASN A 86 4.21 12.90 1.71
CA ASN A 86 4.85 14.10 2.22
C ASN A 86 6.26 13.83 2.75
N SER A 87 6.54 12.60 3.17
CA SER A 87 7.86 12.24 3.69
C SER A 87 8.79 11.70 2.62
N MET A 88 8.32 11.61 1.37
CA MET A 88 9.15 11.11 0.27
C MET A 88 10.04 12.21 -0.30
N PRO A 89 11.19 11.84 -0.90
CA PRO A 89 11.98 12.82 -1.64
C PRO A 89 11.20 13.42 -2.80
N GLU A 90 11.54 14.62 -3.18
CA GLU A 90 10.85 15.30 -4.29
C GLU A 90 10.97 14.56 -5.61
N SER A 91 11.97 13.70 -5.73
CA SER A 91 12.12 12.91 -6.95
C SER A 91 11.00 11.92 -7.16
N ILE A 92 10.30 11.54 -6.08
CA ILE A 92 9.17 10.64 -6.19
C ILE A 92 7.92 11.47 -6.43
N LYS A 93 7.37 11.36 -7.64
CA LYS A 93 6.25 12.19 -8.07
C LYS A 93 4.92 11.54 -7.85
N ILE A 94 4.88 10.24 -7.72
CA ILE A 94 3.64 9.48 -7.56
C ILE A 94 3.92 8.23 -6.75
N LEU A 95 3.00 7.88 -5.88
CA LEU A 95 3.02 6.61 -5.16
C LEU A 95 1.71 5.89 -5.40
N TYR A 96 1.78 4.57 -5.46
CA TYR A 96 0.62 3.72 -5.70
C TYR A 96 0.19 3.05 -4.40
N PHE A 97 -1.11 2.91 -4.23
CA PHE A 97 -1.69 2.30 -3.04
C PHE A 97 -2.76 1.30 -3.45
N PRO A 98 -2.34 0.10 -3.88
CA PRO A 98 -3.32 -0.92 -4.23
C PRO A 98 -4.06 -1.41 -3.00
N VAL A 99 -5.36 -1.61 -3.16
CA VAL A 99 -6.20 -2.20 -2.13
C VAL A 99 -6.73 -3.51 -2.65
N PHE A 100 -6.42 -4.60 -1.95
CA PHE A 100 -6.92 -5.92 -2.31
C PHE A 100 -8.18 -6.19 -1.50
N VAL A 101 -9.28 -6.40 -2.19
CA VAL A 101 -10.61 -6.48 -1.59
C VAL A 101 -11.06 -7.92 -1.54
N PHE A 102 -11.34 -8.41 -0.35
CA PHE A 102 -11.82 -9.77 -0.13
C PHE A 102 -13.28 -9.76 0.29
N PRO A 103 -14.00 -10.82 0.03
CA PRO A 103 -13.59 -12.10 -0.52
C PRO A 103 -13.52 -12.16 -2.05
N ASN A 104 -13.80 -11.08 -2.75
CA ASN A 104 -13.95 -11.12 -4.20
C ASN A 104 -12.61 -11.13 -4.96
N ASN A 105 -11.51 -10.99 -4.27
CA ASN A 105 -10.17 -10.98 -4.86
C ASN A 105 -10.03 -9.89 -5.94
N GLU A 106 -10.57 -8.74 -5.66
CA GLU A 106 -10.45 -7.59 -6.56
C GLU A 106 -9.32 -6.70 -6.10
N MET A 107 -8.67 -6.05 -7.05
CA MET A 107 -7.69 -5.02 -6.71
C MET A 107 -8.22 -3.68 -7.19
N VAL A 108 -8.21 -2.70 -6.31
CA VAL A 108 -8.52 -1.32 -6.67
C VAL A 108 -7.23 -0.52 -6.50
N LEU A 109 -6.82 0.16 -7.55
CA LEU A 109 -5.55 0.86 -7.52
C LEU A 109 -5.76 2.34 -7.32
N TYR A 110 -5.24 2.85 -6.20
CA TYR A 110 -5.22 4.27 -5.93
C TYR A 110 -3.80 4.79 -6.07
N ALA A 111 -3.68 6.07 -6.33
CA ALA A 111 -2.38 6.72 -6.40
C ALA A 111 -2.49 8.12 -5.83
N ILE A 112 -1.37 8.65 -5.37
CA ILE A 112 -1.31 10.02 -4.89
C ILE A 112 -0.18 10.74 -5.59
N LYS A 113 -0.44 11.96 -6.05
CA LYS A 113 0.55 12.79 -6.71
C LYS A 113 1.20 13.74 -5.72
N TYR A 114 2.51 13.89 -5.85
CA TYR A 114 3.27 14.71 -4.93
C TYR A 114 2.83 16.17 -4.88
N GLN A 115 2.71 16.80 -6.03
CA GLN A 115 2.48 18.24 -6.06
C GLN A 115 1.14 18.65 -5.49
N THR A 116 0.09 17.94 -5.86
CA THR A 116 -1.26 18.32 -5.48
C THR A 116 -1.78 17.57 -4.29
N MET A 117 -1.11 16.49 -3.91
CA MET A 117 -1.59 15.55 -2.90
C MET A 117 -2.96 14.98 -3.26
N GLU A 118 -3.24 14.96 -4.54
CA GLU A 118 -4.50 14.45 -5.07
C GLU A 118 -4.47 12.93 -5.09
N ILE A 119 -5.53 12.31 -4.57
CA ILE A 119 -5.67 10.85 -4.56
C ILE A 119 -6.63 10.48 -5.68
N MET A 120 -6.20 9.56 -6.54
CA MET A 120 -6.95 9.18 -7.74
C MET A 120 -7.12 7.69 -7.82
N LEU A 121 -8.20 7.30 -8.49
CA LEU A 121 -8.41 5.92 -8.88
C LEU A 121 -7.71 5.71 -10.23
N CYS A 122 -6.94 4.65 -10.33
CA CYS A 122 -6.14 4.38 -11.52
C CYS A 122 -6.56 3.09 -12.20
N ASN A 123 -6.33 3.03 -13.50
CA ASN A 123 -6.45 1.79 -14.25
C ASN A 123 -5.12 1.05 -14.20
N TYR A 124 -5.17 -0.26 -14.39
CA TYR A 124 -3.97 -1.07 -14.40
C TYR A 124 -4.16 -2.27 -15.33
N TYR A 125 -3.03 -2.87 -15.70
CA TYR A 125 -3.02 -4.09 -16.50
C TYR A 125 -2.26 -5.16 -15.76
N ILE A 126 -2.68 -6.39 -16.01
CA ILE A 126 -1.89 -7.55 -15.57
C ILE A 126 -1.22 -8.09 -16.83
N ILE A 127 0.09 -8.16 -16.78
CA ILE A 127 0.90 -8.58 -17.92
C ILE A 127 1.18 -10.07 -17.83
#